data_ea05d99eb749e6a8cdcb9b93d41842f8
#
_entry.id   ea05d99eb749e6a8cdcb9b93d41842f8
#
_cell.length_a   1.000
_cell.length_b   1.000
_cell.length_c   1.000
_cell.angle_alpha   90.00
_cell.angle_beta   90.00
_cell.angle_gamma   90.00
#
_symmetry.space_group_name_H-M   'P 1'
#
loop_
_entity.id
_entity.type
_entity.pdbx_description
1 polymer ?
#
loop_
_entity_poly.entity_id
_entity_poly.type
_entity_poly.pdbx_seq_one_letter_code
_entity_poly.pdbx_strand_id
1 'polypeptide(L)'
;MTSVALYVELKAKPGKEEEVAAFLAGAQSLAVSEAGTIVWFAARVDEDTFSIFDAFNEEAGRNAHLNGPIAAALMANAEKLLATAPVIRKADILADKLPA
;
A
#
# COMPACT_ATOMS: atom_id res chain seq x y z
N MET A 1 6.24 15.06 11.27
CA MET A 1 5.43 14.09 12.03
C MET A 1 4.28 13.57 11.15
N THR A 2 4.08 12.29 11.11
CA THR A 2 2.96 11.73 10.35
C THR A 2 1.63 12.04 11.04
N SER A 3 0.58 12.25 10.27
CA SER A 3 -0.74 12.54 10.83
C SER A 3 -1.84 11.66 10.25
N VAL A 4 -1.70 11.23 9.01
CA VAL A 4 -2.71 10.40 8.33
C VAL A 4 -2.05 9.21 7.66
N ALA A 5 -2.84 8.16 7.42
CA ALA A 5 -2.35 6.92 6.88
C ALA A 5 -3.38 6.25 5.98
N LEU A 6 -2.91 5.25 5.25
CA LEU A 6 -3.75 4.30 4.54
C LEU A 6 -3.40 2.89 4.98
N TYR A 7 -4.40 2.06 5.14
CA TYR A 7 -4.25 0.65 5.38
C TYR A 7 -4.98 -0.11 4.28
N VAL A 8 -4.27 -1.01 3.63
CA VAL A 8 -4.81 -1.78 2.51
C VAL A 8 -4.65 -3.25 2.80
N GLU A 9 -5.71 -4.03 2.66
CA GLU A 9 -5.68 -5.47 2.77
C GLU A 9 -5.94 -6.09 1.40
N LEU A 10 -5.13 -7.08 1.04
CA LEU A 10 -5.17 -7.73 -0.26
C LEU A 10 -5.23 -9.24 -0.07
N LYS A 11 -6.14 -9.89 -0.79
CA LYS A 11 -6.27 -11.33 -0.82
C LYS A 11 -5.93 -11.83 -2.22
N ALA A 12 -4.89 -12.64 -2.35
CA ALA A 12 -4.48 -13.18 -3.64
C ALA A 12 -5.43 -14.27 -4.12
N LYS A 13 -5.65 -14.34 -5.43
CA LYS A 13 -6.32 -15.49 -6.02
C LYS A 13 -5.47 -16.75 -5.83
N PRO A 14 -6.10 -17.94 -5.71
CA PRO A 14 -5.35 -19.19 -5.71
C PRO A 14 -4.42 -19.28 -6.92
N GLY A 15 -3.15 -19.56 -6.67
CA GLY A 15 -2.13 -19.64 -7.71
C GLY A 15 -1.49 -18.31 -8.09
N LYS A 16 -1.94 -17.19 -7.52
CA LYS A 16 -1.41 -15.85 -7.81
C LYS A 16 -0.63 -15.24 -6.65
N GLU A 17 -0.43 -16.00 -5.58
CA GLU A 17 0.20 -15.51 -4.37
C GLU A 17 1.60 -14.93 -4.64
N GLU A 18 2.42 -15.64 -5.42
CA GLU A 18 3.78 -15.16 -5.71
C GLU A 18 3.80 -13.97 -6.65
N GLU A 19 2.81 -13.87 -7.54
CA GLU A 19 2.68 -12.69 -8.40
C GLU A 19 2.29 -11.45 -7.59
N VAL A 20 1.41 -11.62 -6.59
CA VAL A 20 1.07 -10.51 -5.68
C VAL A 20 2.30 -10.08 -4.89
N ALA A 21 3.05 -11.03 -4.34
CA ALA A 21 4.27 -10.73 -3.60
C ALA A 21 5.27 -9.96 -4.47
N ALA A 22 5.49 -10.41 -5.70
CA ALA A 22 6.40 -9.75 -6.63
C ALA A 22 5.92 -8.36 -7.02
N PHE A 23 4.62 -8.20 -7.24
CA PHE A 23 4.03 -6.90 -7.57
C PHE A 23 4.29 -5.89 -6.44
N LEU A 24 4.04 -6.30 -5.20
CA LEU A 24 4.23 -5.41 -4.05
C LEU A 24 5.69 -5.08 -3.82
N ALA A 25 6.59 -6.07 -3.93
CA ALA A 25 8.02 -5.82 -3.79
C ALA A 25 8.52 -4.83 -4.86
N GLY A 26 8.01 -4.97 -6.09
CA GLY A 26 8.38 -4.08 -7.19
C GLY A 26 7.84 -2.66 -7.04
N ALA A 27 6.77 -2.47 -6.26
CA ALA A 27 6.19 -1.15 -6.05
C ALA A 27 7.05 -0.25 -5.14
N GLN A 28 8.02 -0.81 -4.43
CA GLN A 28 8.89 -0.04 -3.53
C GLN A 28 9.54 1.15 -4.24
N SER A 29 10.05 0.95 -5.45
CA SER A 29 10.74 2.02 -6.16
C SER A 29 9.83 3.21 -6.46
N LEU A 30 8.54 2.95 -6.69
CA LEU A 30 7.57 4.03 -6.88
C LEU A 30 7.30 4.76 -5.56
N ALA A 31 7.19 4.02 -4.46
CA ALA A 31 6.97 4.63 -3.15
C ALA A 31 8.15 5.54 -2.75
N VAL A 32 9.37 5.09 -3.02
CA VAL A 32 10.58 5.86 -2.71
C VAL A 32 10.58 7.21 -3.44
N SER A 33 10.05 7.27 -4.65
CA SER A 33 10.03 8.50 -5.43
C SER A 33 8.87 9.43 -5.07
N GLU A 34 7.96 9.03 -4.18
CA GLU A 34 6.83 9.87 -3.75
C GLU A 34 7.24 10.73 -2.56
N ALA A 35 7.45 12.01 -2.80
CA ALA A 35 7.94 12.94 -1.76
C ALA A 35 6.99 13.04 -0.55
N GLY A 36 5.68 12.95 -0.78
CA GLY A 36 4.68 13.06 0.29
C GLY A 36 4.46 11.78 1.08
N THR A 37 4.97 10.65 0.62
CA THR A 37 4.85 9.36 1.31
C THR A 37 6.04 9.20 2.25
N ILE A 38 5.78 9.32 3.55
CA ILE A 38 6.85 9.30 4.55
C ILE A 38 7.23 7.88 4.91
N VAL A 39 6.23 7.00 5.02
CA VAL A 39 6.41 5.59 5.35
C VAL A 39 5.58 4.76 4.40
N TRP A 40 6.15 3.66 3.92
CA TRP A 40 5.42 2.71 3.08
C TRP A 40 5.94 1.31 3.36
N PHE A 41 5.04 0.41 3.75
CA PHE A 41 5.36 -0.99 3.97
C PHE A 41 4.40 -1.86 3.16
N ALA A 42 4.94 -2.89 2.54
CA ALA A 42 4.16 -4.00 2.03
C ALA A 42 4.57 -5.24 2.81
N ALA A 43 3.59 -5.98 3.31
CA ALA A 43 3.85 -7.13 4.15
C ALA A 43 3.03 -8.33 3.71
N ARG A 44 3.58 -9.53 3.90
CA ARG A 44 2.86 -10.78 3.72
C ARG A 44 2.38 -11.25 5.09
N VAL A 45 1.08 -11.32 5.28
CA VAL A 45 0.48 -11.68 6.57
C VAL A 45 0.39 -13.19 6.73
N ASP A 46 -0.04 -13.86 5.67
CA ASP A 46 -0.03 -15.31 5.57
C ASP A 46 0.13 -15.70 4.10
N GLU A 47 -0.11 -16.97 3.76
CA GLU A 47 0.19 -17.49 2.44
C GLU A 47 -0.46 -16.67 1.31
N ASP A 48 -1.69 -16.23 1.49
CA ASP A 48 -2.46 -15.54 0.45
C ASP A 48 -2.94 -14.13 0.84
N THR A 49 -2.56 -13.63 2.00
CA THR A 49 -3.01 -12.33 2.51
C THR A 49 -1.84 -11.38 2.66
N PHE A 50 -2.02 -10.18 2.14
CA PHE A 50 -0.99 -9.14 2.12
C PHE A 50 -1.58 -7.85 2.65
N SER A 51 -0.73 -6.98 3.15
CA SER A 51 -1.15 -5.65 3.59
C SER A 51 -0.16 -4.59 3.13
N ILE A 52 -0.68 -3.38 2.94
CA ILE A 52 0.13 -2.20 2.73
C ILE A 52 -0.26 -1.22 3.82
N PHE A 53 0.74 -0.64 4.48
CA PHE A 53 0.54 0.45 5.41
C PHE A 53 1.45 1.60 5.01
N ASP A 54 0.88 2.77 4.81
CA ASP A 54 1.66 3.95 4.49
C ASP A 54 1.14 5.16 5.25
N ALA A 55 2.03 6.12 5.48
CA ALA A 55 1.71 7.28 6.30
C ALA A 55 2.28 8.55 5.69
N PHE A 56 1.62 9.66 5.98
CA PHE A 56 1.84 10.95 5.36
C PHE A 56 1.79 12.03 6.44
N ASN A 57 2.51 13.11 6.22
CA ASN A 57 2.48 14.25 7.16
C ASN A 57 1.17 15.02 7.06
N GLU A 58 0.52 14.99 5.90
CA GLU A 58 -0.72 15.73 5.68
C GLU A 58 -1.58 15.08 4.62
N GLU A 59 -2.84 15.51 4.54
CA GLU A 59 -3.83 14.96 3.62
C GLU A 59 -3.42 15.10 2.16
N ALA A 60 -2.71 16.18 1.81
CA ALA A 60 -2.25 16.37 0.43
C ALA A 60 -1.32 15.24 -0.03
N GLY A 61 -0.44 14.75 0.86
CA GLY A 61 0.42 13.61 0.54
C GLY A 61 -0.37 12.31 0.35
N ARG A 62 -1.36 12.09 1.19
CA ARG A 62 -2.23 10.92 1.06
C ARG A 62 -3.04 10.95 -0.23
N ASN A 63 -3.59 12.10 -0.58
CA ASN A 63 -4.34 12.26 -1.83
C ASN A 63 -3.44 12.07 -3.05
N ALA A 64 -2.22 12.59 -3.02
CA ALA A 64 -1.27 12.41 -4.10
C ALA A 64 -0.93 10.91 -4.29
N HIS A 65 -0.76 10.18 -3.20
CA HIS A 65 -0.50 8.73 -3.26
C HIS A 65 -1.69 7.98 -3.86
N LEU A 66 -2.90 8.28 -3.41
CA LEU A 66 -4.12 7.62 -3.93
C LEU A 66 -4.35 7.89 -5.41
N ASN A 67 -3.85 9.00 -5.93
CA ASN A 67 -3.95 9.35 -7.35
C ASN A 67 -2.65 9.03 -8.12
N GLY A 68 -1.71 8.36 -7.48
CA GLY A 68 -0.40 8.09 -8.04
C GLY A 68 -0.28 6.74 -8.74
N PRO A 69 0.94 6.43 -9.21
CA PRO A 69 1.17 5.23 -10.03
C PRO A 69 1.00 3.92 -9.28
N ILE A 70 1.27 3.85 -7.97
CA ILE A 70 1.09 2.60 -7.21
C ILE A 70 -0.38 2.23 -7.16
N ALA A 71 -1.25 3.17 -6.80
CA ALA A 71 -2.68 2.93 -6.74
C ALA A 71 -3.24 2.56 -8.12
N ALA A 72 -2.79 3.25 -9.16
CA ALA A 72 -3.20 2.95 -10.53
C ALA A 72 -2.79 1.54 -10.94
N ALA A 73 -1.56 1.14 -10.63
CA ALA A 73 -1.06 -0.19 -10.96
C ALA A 73 -1.80 -1.28 -10.17
N LEU A 74 -2.09 -1.02 -8.89
CA LEU A 74 -2.85 -1.95 -8.06
C LEU A 74 -4.25 -2.18 -8.66
N MET A 75 -4.95 -1.12 -9.00
CA MET A 75 -6.29 -1.24 -9.57
C MET A 75 -6.28 -1.91 -10.94
N ALA A 76 -5.25 -1.65 -11.76
CA ALA A 76 -5.11 -2.28 -13.06
C ALA A 76 -4.87 -3.79 -12.96
N ASN A 77 -4.26 -4.27 -11.88
CA ASN A 77 -3.94 -5.68 -11.68
C ASN A 77 -4.90 -6.40 -10.72
N ALA A 78 -5.79 -5.68 -10.05
CA ALA A 78 -6.63 -6.24 -9.00
C ALA A 78 -7.50 -7.39 -9.49
N GLU A 79 -8.17 -7.23 -10.62
CA GLU A 79 -9.06 -8.26 -11.16
C GLU A 79 -8.30 -9.53 -11.53
N LYS A 80 -7.08 -9.40 -12.02
CA LYS A 80 -6.25 -10.53 -12.42
C LYS A 80 -5.65 -11.27 -11.22
N LEU A 81 -5.22 -10.53 -10.20
CA LEU A 81 -4.40 -11.09 -9.12
C LEU A 81 -5.15 -11.32 -7.81
N LEU A 82 -6.22 -10.57 -7.56
CA LEU A 82 -6.88 -10.57 -6.27
C LEU A 82 -8.21 -11.30 -6.29
N ALA A 83 -8.48 -12.07 -5.23
CA ALA A 83 -9.73 -12.81 -5.06
C ALA A 83 -10.91 -11.86 -4.81
N THR A 84 -10.65 -10.71 -4.18
CA THR A 84 -11.64 -9.67 -3.90
C THR A 84 -11.05 -8.32 -4.22
N ALA A 85 -11.89 -7.29 -4.35
CA ALA A 85 -11.41 -5.93 -4.53
C ALA A 85 -10.56 -5.51 -3.32
N PRO A 86 -9.51 -4.70 -3.53
CA PRO A 86 -8.70 -4.20 -2.41
C PRO A 86 -9.56 -3.45 -1.41
N VAL A 87 -9.34 -3.68 -0.13
CA VAL A 87 -10.01 -2.94 0.94
C VAL A 87 -9.05 -1.82 1.35
N ILE A 88 -9.40 -0.58 1.02
CA ILE A 88 -8.58 0.60 1.30
C ILE A 88 -9.25 1.39 2.41
N ARG A 89 -8.55 1.56 3.52
CA ARG A 89 -9.06 2.29 4.68
C ARG A 89 -8.18 3.49 4.98
N LYS A 90 -8.82 4.62 5.23
CA LYS A 90 -8.16 5.82 5.72
C LYS A 90 -8.07 5.74 7.23
N ALA A 91 -6.92 6.11 7.76
CA ALA A 91 -6.66 6.07 9.20
C ALA A 91 -5.99 7.36 9.65
N ASP A 92 -6.14 7.65 10.93
CA ASP A 92 -5.42 8.74 11.58
C ASP A 92 -4.26 8.15 12.37
N ILE A 93 -3.10 8.80 12.31
CA ILE A 93 -1.95 8.38 13.12
C ILE A 93 -2.12 8.91 14.53
N LEU A 94 -2.10 8.03 15.49
CA LEU A 94 -2.16 8.39 16.90
C LEU A 94 -0.78 8.67 17.48
N ALA A 95 0.22 7.93 17.03
CA ALA A 95 1.60 8.07 17.47
C ALA A 95 2.50 7.38 16.46
N ASP A 96 3.71 7.88 16.30
CA ASP A 96 4.69 7.23 15.46
C ASP A 96 6.07 7.19 16.13
N LYS A 97 6.87 6.25 15.70
CA LYS A 97 8.30 6.22 15.99
C LYS A 97 8.98 5.90 14.67
N LEU A 98 9.68 6.87 14.12
CA LEU A 98 10.38 6.74 12.85
C LEU A 98 11.89 6.72 13.08
N PRO A 99 12.66 6.10 12.18
CA PRO A 99 14.12 6.20 12.24
C PRO A 99 14.55 7.66 12.20
N ALA A 100 15.57 7.99 12.97
CA ALA A 100 16.10 9.36 13.04
C ALA A 100 16.82 9.72 11.73
#